data_ec342791901cb4f826b46a83b3dfeb20
#
_entry.id   ec342791901cb4f826b46a83b3dfeb20
#
_cell.length_a   1.000
_cell.length_b   1.000
_cell.length_c   1.000
_cell.angle_alpha   90.00
_cell.angle_beta   90.00
_cell.angle_gamma   90.00
#
_symmetry.space_group_name_H-M   'P 1'
#
loop_
_entity.id
_entity.type
_entity.pdbx_description
1 polymer ?
#
loop_
_entity_poly.entity_id
_entity_poly.type
_entity_poly.pdbx_seq_one_letter_code
_entity_poly.pdbx_strand_id
1 'polypeptide(L)'
;MFNAMIETLKANPRKIVFTEGHDARILEATARLVEGGFLTPILIGNVDEVKANAAKGGFNIEGVEILDPLTYAGMDEMVAKMVELRKGKMSPEECKAALSKGNYFGTMLVKMGYAESLLGGATYSTADTVRPALQLVKTKKGVNLVSSCFIMVRGDEKIAMGDCAINLSYEDSVDKEGNVTLSAAQKLAEVAVETARTAKVFGIDPKVAMLSFSTNGSGKGGTVKLSHDATAIAKELAPEFDIDGEMQFDAAVAPEVGQLKFPGSKVAGHANTFIFPCIEAGNIGYKIAQRLGGFEAYGPILQGLAAPINDLSRGCNADEVYKMAIITAALV
;
A
#
# COMPACT_ATOMS: atom_id res chain seq x y z
N MET A 1 -1.82 -15.25 10.66
CA MET A 1 -1.77 -14.37 9.48
C MET A 1 -0.57 -14.70 8.59
N PHE A 2 0.67 -14.46 8.99
CA PHE A 2 1.86 -14.68 8.15
C PHE A 2 2.03 -16.11 7.64
N ASN A 3 1.75 -17.13 8.46
CA ASN A 3 1.86 -18.53 8.01
C ASN A 3 0.98 -18.81 6.77
N ALA A 4 -0.24 -18.29 6.71
CA ALA A 4 -1.10 -18.47 5.54
C ALA A 4 -0.55 -17.78 4.29
N MET A 5 0.03 -16.56 4.43
CA MET A 5 0.70 -15.86 3.34
C MET A 5 1.94 -16.62 2.87
N ILE A 6 2.76 -17.13 3.79
CA ILE A 6 3.95 -17.92 3.46
C ILE A 6 3.56 -19.20 2.69
N GLU A 7 2.51 -19.91 3.09
CA GLU A 7 2.03 -21.08 2.34
C GLU A 7 1.54 -20.70 0.93
N THR A 8 0.89 -19.55 0.78
CA THR A 8 0.51 -19.03 -0.55
C THR A 8 1.75 -18.72 -1.40
N LEU A 9 2.79 -18.11 -0.82
CA LEU A 9 4.04 -17.78 -1.52
C LEU A 9 4.85 -19.03 -1.88
N LYS A 10 4.84 -20.07 -1.03
CA LYS A 10 5.45 -21.38 -1.37
C LYS A 10 4.77 -22.03 -2.59
N ALA A 11 3.45 -21.94 -2.65
CA ALA A 11 2.68 -22.48 -3.79
C ALA A 11 2.83 -21.64 -5.06
N ASN A 12 3.14 -20.35 -4.92
CA ASN A 12 3.27 -19.38 -6.01
C ASN A 12 4.56 -18.56 -5.82
N PRO A 13 5.72 -19.08 -6.24
CA PRO A 13 7.00 -18.39 -6.09
C PRO A 13 6.97 -16.98 -6.69
N ARG A 14 7.47 -15.99 -5.95
CA ARG A 14 7.51 -14.57 -6.32
C ARG A 14 8.90 -14.00 -6.14
N LYS A 15 9.22 -12.98 -6.97
CA LYS A 15 10.41 -12.15 -6.80
C LYS A 15 10.02 -10.81 -6.20
N ILE A 16 10.82 -10.34 -5.25
CA ILE A 16 10.66 -9.00 -4.65
C ILE A 16 11.96 -8.20 -4.77
N VAL A 17 11.83 -6.96 -5.20
CA VAL A 17 12.95 -6.01 -5.29
C VAL A 17 13.06 -5.23 -4.00
N PHE A 18 14.25 -5.16 -3.42
CA PHE A 18 14.63 -4.23 -2.37
C PHE A 18 15.54 -3.14 -2.93
N THR A 19 15.12 -1.90 -2.84
CA THR A 19 15.78 -0.76 -3.49
C THR A 19 17.02 -0.25 -2.77
N GLU A 20 17.29 -0.72 -1.56
CA GLU A 20 18.39 -0.28 -0.67
C GLU A 20 19.18 -1.49 -0.15
N GLY A 21 19.72 -2.29 -1.07
CA GLY A 21 20.40 -3.55 -0.76
C GLY A 21 21.62 -3.45 0.15
N HIS A 22 22.16 -2.23 0.35
CA HIS A 22 23.27 -1.96 1.26
C HIS A 22 22.85 -1.76 2.72
N ASP A 23 21.54 -1.54 3.00
CA ASP A 23 21.03 -1.27 4.35
C ASP A 23 21.01 -2.56 5.19
N ALA A 24 21.53 -2.49 6.40
CA ALA A 24 21.67 -3.66 7.28
C ALA A 24 20.32 -4.33 7.62
N ARG A 25 19.25 -3.54 7.76
CA ARG A 25 17.90 -4.04 8.04
C ARG A 25 17.34 -4.84 6.87
N ILE A 26 17.61 -4.36 5.64
CA ILE A 26 17.24 -5.04 4.41
C ILE A 26 18.04 -6.35 4.26
N LEU A 27 19.34 -6.32 4.54
CA LEU A 27 20.20 -7.50 4.48
C LEU A 27 19.80 -8.58 5.49
N GLU A 28 19.49 -8.20 6.74
CA GLU A 28 18.97 -9.11 7.76
C GLU A 28 17.65 -9.75 7.34
N ALA A 29 16.70 -8.93 6.88
CA ALA A 29 15.41 -9.43 6.38
C ALA A 29 15.60 -10.36 5.17
N THR A 30 16.49 -10.00 4.24
CA THR A 30 16.83 -10.81 3.06
C THR A 30 17.38 -12.17 3.46
N ALA A 31 18.31 -12.23 4.43
CA ALA A 31 18.86 -13.50 4.92
C ALA A 31 17.76 -14.42 5.49
N ARG A 32 16.81 -13.86 6.23
CA ARG A 32 15.64 -14.62 6.75
C ARG A 32 14.70 -15.11 5.64
N LEU A 33 14.53 -14.32 4.56
CA LEU A 33 13.72 -14.73 3.40
C LEU A 33 14.40 -15.86 2.62
N VAL A 34 15.73 -15.81 2.46
CA VAL A 34 16.54 -16.87 1.85
C VAL A 34 16.42 -18.17 2.65
N GLU A 35 16.60 -18.09 3.97
CA GLU A 35 16.44 -19.25 4.87
C GLU A 35 15.03 -19.85 4.79
N GLY A 36 14.01 -18.98 4.69
CA GLY A 36 12.61 -19.41 4.57
C GLY A 36 12.26 -20.06 3.22
N GLY A 37 12.97 -19.75 2.15
CA GLY A 37 12.86 -20.39 0.83
C GLY A 37 11.51 -20.19 0.11
N PHE A 38 10.70 -19.20 0.52
CA PHE A 38 9.36 -18.97 -0.03
C PHE A 38 9.23 -17.68 -0.85
N LEU A 39 10.27 -16.85 -0.90
CA LEU A 39 10.31 -15.59 -1.64
C LEU A 39 11.72 -15.36 -2.16
N THR A 40 11.84 -14.91 -3.41
CA THR A 40 13.13 -14.66 -4.05
C THR A 40 13.46 -13.16 -4.01
N PRO A 41 14.34 -12.71 -3.11
CA PRO A 41 14.76 -11.32 -3.04
C PRO A 41 15.74 -10.96 -4.15
N ILE A 42 15.64 -9.71 -4.64
CA ILE A 42 16.60 -9.05 -5.53
C ILE A 42 17.05 -7.77 -4.82
N LEU A 43 18.35 -7.60 -4.63
CA LEU A 43 18.93 -6.43 -3.96
C LEU A 43 19.45 -5.43 -4.99
N ILE A 44 19.09 -4.15 -4.82
CA ILE A 44 19.60 -3.07 -5.67
C ILE A 44 20.72 -2.33 -4.93
N GLY A 45 21.87 -2.19 -5.59
CA GLY A 45 23.02 -1.47 -5.05
C GLY A 45 24.34 -1.94 -5.63
N ASN A 46 25.42 -1.27 -5.23
CA ASN A 46 26.76 -1.70 -5.63
C ASN A 46 27.07 -3.09 -5.06
N VAL A 47 27.49 -4.02 -5.93
CA VAL A 47 27.65 -5.44 -5.59
C VAL A 47 28.65 -5.65 -4.46
N ASP A 48 29.79 -4.95 -4.52
CA ASP A 48 30.86 -5.13 -3.51
C ASP A 48 30.45 -4.54 -2.16
N GLU A 49 29.79 -3.37 -2.17
CA GLU A 49 29.25 -2.74 -0.96
C GLU A 49 28.20 -3.62 -0.27
N VAL A 50 27.23 -4.13 -1.04
CA VAL A 50 26.18 -5.01 -0.53
C VAL A 50 26.78 -6.26 0.11
N LYS A 51 27.72 -6.93 -0.58
CA LYS A 51 28.41 -8.12 -0.05
C LYS A 51 29.25 -7.82 1.19
N ALA A 52 29.96 -6.68 1.20
CA ALA A 52 30.75 -6.27 2.36
C ALA A 52 29.87 -5.99 3.58
N ASN A 53 28.75 -5.30 3.40
CA ASN A 53 27.82 -5.00 4.47
C ASN A 53 27.12 -6.27 4.99
N ALA A 54 26.77 -7.20 4.11
CA ALA A 54 26.21 -8.50 4.51
C ALA A 54 27.22 -9.29 5.35
N ALA A 55 28.47 -9.37 4.89
CA ALA A 55 29.54 -10.06 5.63
C ALA A 55 29.79 -9.42 7.01
N LYS A 56 29.82 -8.08 7.09
CA LYS A 56 29.97 -7.33 8.35
C LYS A 56 28.83 -7.62 9.33
N GLY A 57 27.59 -7.75 8.84
CA GLY A 57 26.43 -8.08 9.65
C GLY A 57 26.26 -9.56 9.96
N GLY A 58 27.04 -10.44 9.32
CA GLY A 58 26.88 -11.89 9.43
C GLY A 58 25.62 -12.42 8.72
N PHE A 59 25.09 -11.68 7.76
CA PHE A 59 23.86 -12.03 7.04
C PHE A 59 24.18 -12.92 5.84
N ASN A 60 23.55 -14.10 5.78
CA ASN A 60 23.70 -15.01 4.64
C ASN A 60 22.79 -14.57 3.48
N ILE A 61 23.40 -14.06 2.42
CA ILE A 61 22.72 -13.67 1.16
C ILE A 61 23.24 -14.51 -0.02
N GLU A 62 23.73 -15.71 0.22
CA GLU A 62 24.22 -16.60 -0.83
C GLU A 62 23.09 -16.91 -1.84
N GLY A 63 23.40 -16.79 -3.12
CA GLY A 63 22.44 -16.99 -4.21
C GLY A 63 21.48 -15.83 -4.47
N VAL A 64 21.51 -14.77 -3.66
CA VAL A 64 20.68 -13.57 -3.89
C VAL A 64 21.25 -12.77 -5.07
N GLU A 65 20.38 -12.42 -6.01
CA GLU A 65 20.73 -11.56 -7.13
C GLU A 65 20.93 -10.11 -6.66
N ILE A 66 22.06 -9.53 -7.00
CA ILE A 66 22.39 -8.13 -6.70
C ILE A 66 22.56 -7.40 -8.02
N LEU A 67 21.78 -6.33 -8.23
CA LEU A 67 21.79 -5.53 -9.45
C LEU A 67 22.27 -4.11 -9.14
N ASP A 68 23.37 -3.72 -9.76
CA ASP A 68 23.91 -2.37 -9.68
C ASP A 68 23.39 -1.55 -10.89
N PRO A 69 22.56 -0.50 -10.65
CA PRO A 69 22.05 0.35 -11.71
C PRO A 69 23.14 0.97 -12.59
N LEU A 70 24.34 1.18 -12.03
CA LEU A 70 25.43 1.84 -12.77
C LEU A 70 26.16 0.91 -13.76
N THR A 71 26.08 -0.41 -13.54
CA THR A 71 26.74 -1.42 -14.37
C THR A 71 25.78 -2.40 -15.04
N TYR A 72 24.46 -2.17 -14.88
CA TYR A 72 23.44 -3.06 -15.42
C TYR A 72 23.47 -3.11 -16.96
N ALA A 73 23.68 -4.29 -17.52
CA ALA A 73 23.82 -4.47 -18.97
C ALA A 73 22.55 -4.10 -19.76
N GLY A 74 21.36 -4.25 -19.16
CA GLY A 74 20.08 -3.91 -19.78
C GLY A 74 19.66 -2.44 -19.65
N MET A 75 20.57 -1.53 -19.24
CA MET A 75 20.23 -0.13 -18.98
C MET A 75 19.66 0.59 -20.20
N ASP A 76 20.21 0.36 -21.39
CA ASP A 76 19.75 1.05 -22.61
C ASP A 76 18.31 0.64 -22.97
N GLU A 77 17.95 -0.62 -22.79
CA GLU A 77 16.58 -1.11 -22.96
C GLU A 77 15.62 -0.47 -21.94
N MET A 78 16.05 -0.40 -20.66
CA MET A 78 15.28 0.29 -19.61
C MET A 78 15.05 1.76 -19.94
N VAL A 79 16.07 2.48 -20.40
CA VAL A 79 15.98 3.88 -20.81
C VAL A 79 14.97 4.04 -21.93
N ALA A 80 15.08 3.23 -22.99
CA ALA A 80 14.15 3.27 -24.12
C ALA A 80 12.70 3.04 -23.67
N LYS A 81 12.47 2.05 -22.80
CA LYS A 81 11.15 1.77 -22.25
C LYS A 81 10.63 2.89 -21.35
N MET A 82 11.48 3.50 -20.54
CA MET A 82 11.10 4.63 -19.69
C MET A 82 10.72 5.86 -20.53
N VAL A 83 11.47 6.19 -21.59
CA VAL A 83 11.15 7.27 -22.54
C VAL A 83 9.75 7.06 -23.14
N GLU A 84 9.45 5.84 -23.61
CA GLU A 84 8.11 5.48 -24.11
C GLU A 84 7.03 5.74 -23.06
N LEU A 85 7.21 5.28 -21.82
CA LEU A 85 6.26 5.43 -20.72
C LEU A 85 6.06 6.89 -20.33
N ARG A 86 7.10 7.71 -20.43
CA ARG A 86 7.06 9.14 -20.08
C ARG A 86 6.48 10.04 -21.17
N LYS A 87 6.30 9.54 -22.39
CA LYS A 87 5.61 10.23 -23.49
C LYS A 87 6.14 11.65 -23.72
N GLY A 88 7.45 11.83 -23.80
CA GLY A 88 8.10 13.12 -24.04
C GLY A 88 8.22 14.03 -22.80
N LYS A 89 7.82 13.58 -21.61
CA LYS A 89 7.96 14.35 -20.36
C LYS A 89 9.35 14.27 -19.74
N MET A 90 10.22 13.42 -20.26
CA MET A 90 11.62 13.25 -19.86
C MET A 90 12.46 12.89 -21.08
N SER A 91 13.67 13.48 -21.18
CA SER A 91 14.64 13.10 -22.20
C SER A 91 15.28 11.74 -21.89
N PRO A 92 15.95 11.09 -22.87
CA PRO A 92 16.72 9.86 -22.61
C PRO A 92 17.76 10.03 -21.49
N GLU A 93 18.45 11.17 -21.44
CA GLU A 93 19.47 11.49 -20.45
C GLU A 93 18.83 11.63 -19.04
N GLU A 94 17.68 12.30 -18.95
CA GLU A 94 16.91 12.40 -17.69
C GLU A 94 16.40 11.03 -17.23
N CYS A 95 15.94 10.19 -18.15
CA CYS A 95 15.54 8.82 -17.86
C CYS A 95 16.71 7.99 -17.33
N LYS A 96 17.89 8.07 -17.98
CA LYS A 96 19.10 7.38 -17.53
C LYS A 96 19.55 7.87 -16.16
N ALA A 97 19.53 9.17 -15.91
CA ALA A 97 19.85 9.75 -14.61
C ALA A 97 18.85 9.34 -13.50
N ALA A 98 17.59 9.19 -13.84
CA ALA A 98 16.60 8.67 -12.90
C ALA A 98 16.83 7.18 -12.60
N LEU A 99 17.07 6.37 -13.63
CA LEU A 99 17.31 4.93 -13.50
C LEU A 99 18.63 4.57 -12.81
N SER A 100 19.56 5.51 -12.67
CA SER A 100 20.74 5.30 -11.81
C SER A 100 20.42 5.28 -10.30
N LYS A 101 19.18 5.63 -9.92
CA LYS A 101 18.69 5.58 -8.53
C LYS A 101 17.92 4.29 -8.28
N GLY A 102 18.18 3.63 -7.15
CA GLY A 102 17.60 2.33 -6.82
C GLY A 102 16.07 2.28 -6.85
N ASN A 103 15.40 3.34 -6.42
CA ASN A 103 13.93 3.43 -6.44
C ASN A 103 13.34 3.42 -7.87
N TYR A 104 13.89 4.21 -8.81
CA TYR A 104 13.47 4.19 -10.21
C TYR A 104 13.86 2.89 -10.91
N PHE A 105 15.09 2.42 -10.67
CA PHE A 105 15.59 1.18 -11.25
C PHE A 105 14.74 -0.03 -10.82
N GLY A 106 14.52 -0.19 -9.51
CA GLY A 106 13.69 -1.27 -8.97
C GLY A 106 12.24 -1.21 -9.49
N THR A 107 11.65 -0.01 -9.54
CA THR A 107 10.30 0.17 -10.12
C THR A 107 10.26 -0.22 -11.60
N MET A 108 11.33 0.04 -12.34
CA MET A 108 11.43 -0.33 -13.75
C MET A 108 11.58 -1.84 -13.94
N LEU A 109 12.31 -2.54 -13.05
CA LEU A 109 12.36 -4.01 -13.04
C LEU A 109 10.97 -4.62 -12.87
N VAL A 110 10.18 -4.09 -11.94
CA VAL A 110 8.77 -4.52 -11.77
C VAL A 110 7.94 -4.20 -13.01
N LYS A 111 8.08 -3.00 -13.58
CA LYS A 111 7.36 -2.59 -14.78
C LYS A 111 7.65 -3.44 -16.00
N MET A 112 8.88 -3.94 -16.11
CA MET A 112 9.32 -4.81 -17.21
C MET A 112 9.02 -6.30 -16.94
N GLY A 113 8.45 -6.65 -15.78
CA GLY A 113 8.10 -8.02 -15.41
C GLY A 113 9.28 -8.88 -14.96
N TYR A 114 10.39 -8.25 -14.57
CA TYR A 114 11.54 -8.97 -14.02
C TYR A 114 11.31 -9.46 -12.60
N ALA A 115 10.48 -8.73 -11.85
CA ALA A 115 9.99 -9.07 -10.54
C ALA A 115 8.51 -8.70 -10.42
N GLU A 116 7.81 -9.33 -9.48
CA GLU A 116 6.37 -9.11 -9.29
C GLU A 116 6.07 -7.96 -8.32
N SER A 117 7.02 -7.63 -7.43
CA SER A 117 6.78 -6.65 -6.36
C SER A 117 8.04 -5.91 -5.94
N LEU A 118 7.86 -4.79 -5.21
CA LEU A 118 8.95 -3.96 -4.71
C LEU A 118 8.67 -3.47 -3.29
N LEU A 119 9.71 -3.45 -2.47
CA LEU A 119 9.73 -2.85 -1.14
C LEU A 119 10.94 -1.92 -1.00
N GLY A 120 10.70 -0.67 -0.62
CA GLY A 120 11.76 0.34 -0.42
C GLY A 120 11.34 1.40 0.58
N GLY A 121 12.13 2.46 0.75
CA GLY A 121 11.80 3.58 1.64
C GLY A 121 12.48 3.55 3.01
N ALA A 122 13.34 2.58 3.28
CA ALA A 122 14.08 2.51 4.55
C ALA A 122 15.03 3.70 4.76
N THR A 123 15.50 4.35 3.69
CA THR A 123 16.47 5.46 3.74
C THR A 123 16.00 6.75 3.07
N TYR A 124 14.88 6.72 2.35
CA TYR A 124 14.35 7.88 1.63
C TYR A 124 12.86 8.14 1.96
N SER A 125 12.26 9.17 1.36
CA SER A 125 10.89 9.57 1.68
C SER A 125 9.84 8.71 0.95
N THR A 126 8.65 8.59 1.52
CA THR A 126 7.47 7.96 0.85
C THR A 126 7.22 8.53 -0.55
N ALA A 127 7.45 9.83 -0.76
CA ALA A 127 7.32 10.43 -2.07
C ALA A 127 8.29 9.86 -3.11
N ASP A 128 9.46 9.40 -2.67
CA ASP A 128 10.48 8.80 -3.54
C ASP A 128 10.16 7.34 -3.89
N THR A 129 9.31 6.66 -3.12
CA THR A 129 8.69 5.38 -3.49
C THR A 129 7.49 5.59 -4.43
N VAL A 130 6.59 6.49 -4.06
CA VAL A 130 5.31 6.68 -4.76
C VAL A 130 5.49 7.30 -6.13
N ARG A 131 6.41 8.27 -6.28
CA ARG A 131 6.62 8.99 -7.54
C ARG A 131 7.00 8.07 -8.72
N PRO A 132 8.05 7.21 -8.63
CA PRO A 132 8.35 6.27 -9.71
C PRO A 132 7.22 5.26 -9.93
N ALA A 133 6.56 4.78 -8.87
CA ALA A 133 5.41 3.88 -8.99
C ALA A 133 4.28 4.49 -9.84
N LEU A 134 3.88 5.72 -9.56
CA LEU A 134 2.88 6.45 -10.35
C LEU A 134 3.33 6.76 -11.77
N GLN A 135 4.61 7.04 -11.96
CA GLN A 135 5.15 7.41 -13.27
C GLN A 135 5.30 6.22 -14.22
N LEU A 136 5.66 5.05 -13.71
CA LEU A 136 6.08 3.89 -14.50
C LEU A 136 5.08 2.73 -14.41
N VAL A 137 4.67 2.34 -13.22
CA VAL A 137 3.71 1.23 -12.99
C VAL A 137 2.28 1.70 -13.21
N LYS A 138 1.94 2.88 -12.68
CA LYS A 138 0.61 3.51 -12.71
C LYS A 138 -0.43 2.73 -11.90
N THR A 139 -1.67 3.22 -11.92
CA THR A 139 -2.81 2.51 -11.34
C THR A 139 -3.24 1.33 -12.20
N LYS A 140 -3.84 0.34 -11.59
CA LYS A 140 -4.51 -0.77 -12.30
C LYS A 140 -5.74 -0.26 -13.05
N LYS A 141 -6.19 -1.05 -14.03
CA LYS A 141 -7.36 -0.68 -14.84
C LYS A 141 -8.60 -0.50 -13.96
N GLY A 142 -9.30 0.61 -14.12
CA GLY A 142 -10.52 0.92 -13.38
C GLY A 142 -10.28 1.57 -12.02
N VAL A 143 -9.03 1.86 -11.65
CA VAL A 143 -8.65 2.60 -10.44
C VAL A 143 -7.97 3.90 -10.83
N ASN A 144 -8.43 5.01 -10.27
CA ASN A 144 -8.01 6.35 -10.68
C ASN A 144 -7.01 6.99 -9.71
N LEU A 145 -6.88 6.45 -8.47
CA LEU A 145 -5.96 6.98 -7.48
C LEU A 145 -5.20 5.87 -6.75
N VAL A 146 -4.05 6.22 -6.22
CA VAL A 146 -3.32 5.40 -5.23
C VAL A 146 -3.77 5.84 -3.86
N SER A 147 -4.03 4.87 -2.99
CA SER A 147 -4.36 5.07 -1.58
C SER A 147 -3.49 4.18 -0.70
N SER A 148 -3.72 4.23 0.60
CA SER A 148 -3.05 3.35 1.54
C SER A 148 -4.01 2.72 2.52
N CYS A 149 -3.61 1.58 3.09
CA CYS A 149 -4.25 1.11 4.31
C CYS A 149 -3.22 0.63 5.33
N PHE A 150 -3.66 0.57 6.58
CA PHE A 150 -2.99 -0.17 7.64
C PHE A 150 -3.84 -1.37 8.02
N ILE A 151 -3.19 -2.52 8.15
CA ILE A 151 -3.78 -3.68 8.81
C ILE A 151 -3.33 -3.64 10.27
N MET A 152 -4.29 -3.54 11.16
CA MET A 152 -4.08 -3.46 12.58
C MET A 152 -4.39 -4.82 13.20
N VAL A 153 -3.47 -5.37 14.00
CA VAL A 153 -3.59 -6.70 14.59
C VAL A 153 -3.42 -6.64 16.11
N ARG A 154 -4.33 -7.29 16.83
CA ARG A 154 -4.24 -7.46 18.28
C ARG A 154 -4.72 -8.86 18.66
N GLY A 155 -3.78 -9.76 18.96
CA GLY A 155 -4.10 -11.19 19.11
C GLY A 155 -4.70 -11.76 17.82
N ASP A 156 -5.92 -12.28 17.89
CA ASP A 156 -6.65 -12.81 16.73
C ASP A 156 -7.48 -11.74 16.01
N GLU A 157 -7.67 -10.58 16.63
CA GLU A 157 -8.40 -9.46 16.05
C GLU A 157 -7.60 -8.79 14.94
N LYS A 158 -8.24 -8.59 13.79
CA LYS A 158 -7.67 -7.89 12.64
C LYS A 158 -8.67 -6.89 12.12
N ILE A 159 -8.22 -5.66 11.90
CA ILE A 159 -9.00 -4.59 11.28
C ILE A 159 -8.19 -3.89 10.19
N ALA A 160 -8.88 -3.29 9.22
CA ALA A 160 -8.25 -2.49 8.16
C ALA A 160 -8.66 -1.02 8.31
N MET A 161 -7.71 -0.11 8.08
CA MET A 161 -7.90 1.34 8.20
C MET A 161 -7.35 2.04 6.94
N GLY A 162 -8.21 2.66 6.15
CA GLY A 162 -7.87 3.36 4.88
C GLY A 162 -8.59 4.71 4.73
N ASP A 163 -8.06 5.75 4.11
CA ASP A 163 -6.65 6.01 3.81
C ASP A 163 -6.01 6.73 5.02
N CYS A 164 -4.80 6.34 5.38
CA CYS A 164 -4.15 6.90 6.56
C CYS A 164 -2.80 7.58 6.26
N ALA A 165 -2.32 7.60 4.98
CA ALA A 165 -0.96 8.04 4.69
C ALA A 165 -0.76 8.72 3.33
N ILE A 166 -1.70 8.69 2.39
CA ILE A 166 -1.48 9.15 1.01
C ILE A 166 -2.35 10.36 0.64
N ASN A 167 -3.68 10.24 0.71
CA ASN A 167 -4.57 11.29 0.26
C ASN A 167 -4.90 12.25 1.40
N LEU A 168 -4.43 13.49 1.30
CA LEU A 168 -4.65 14.52 2.33
C LEU A 168 -6.13 14.81 2.52
N SER A 169 -6.82 15.04 1.41
CA SER A 169 -8.26 15.30 1.32
C SER A 169 -8.79 14.80 -0.02
N TYR A 170 -10.08 14.80 -0.17
CA TYR A 170 -10.72 14.41 -1.42
C TYR A 170 -11.45 15.61 -2.01
N GLU A 171 -11.01 16.00 -3.21
CA GLU A 171 -11.57 17.11 -3.98
C GLU A 171 -11.88 16.61 -5.39
N ASP A 172 -12.84 17.27 -6.06
CA ASP A 172 -13.18 16.96 -7.43
C ASP A 172 -11.97 17.23 -8.36
N SER A 173 -11.69 16.29 -9.26
CA SER A 173 -10.80 16.55 -10.38
C SER A 173 -11.62 17.18 -11.49
N VAL A 174 -11.12 18.29 -12.08
CA VAL A 174 -11.79 18.97 -13.16
C VAL A 174 -10.91 19.03 -14.41
N ASP A 175 -11.54 19.05 -15.59
CA ASP A 175 -10.86 19.30 -16.85
C ASP A 175 -10.57 20.81 -17.05
N LYS A 176 -10.03 21.16 -18.22
CA LYS A 176 -9.69 22.55 -18.54
C LYS A 176 -10.92 23.42 -18.69
N GLU A 177 -12.07 22.86 -18.99
CA GLU A 177 -13.38 23.52 -19.15
C GLU A 177 -14.10 23.64 -17.80
N GLY A 178 -13.57 23.03 -16.69
CA GLY A 178 -14.18 23.06 -15.36
C GLY A 178 -15.20 21.94 -15.11
N ASN A 179 -15.34 20.96 -16.01
CA ASN A 179 -16.22 19.82 -15.80
C ASN A 179 -15.56 18.81 -14.85
N VAL A 180 -16.34 18.26 -13.92
CA VAL A 180 -15.86 17.20 -13.01
C VAL A 180 -15.57 15.92 -13.79
N THR A 181 -14.33 15.47 -13.78
CA THR A 181 -13.87 14.24 -14.42
C THR A 181 -13.80 13.06 -13.45
N LEU A 182 -13.57 13.33 -12.17
CA LEU A 182 -13.58 12.36 -11.08
C LEU A 182 -13.97 13.10 -9.79
N SER A 183 -15.10 12.74 -9.20
CA SER A 183 -15.58 13.42 -8.00
C SER A 183 -14.81 12.98 -6.74
N ALA A 184 -14.83 13.84 -5.73
CA ALA A 184 -14.30 13.54 -4.39
C ALA A 184 -14.91 12.25 -3.82
N ALA A 185 -16.23 12.08 -3.99
CA ALA A 185 -16.94 10.90 -3.53
C ALA A 185 -16.52 9.63 -4.28
N GLN A 186 -16.27 9.69 -5.60
CA GLN A 186 -15.73 8.56 -6.36
C GLN A 186 -14.35 8.16 -5.86
N LYS A 187 -13.47 9.13 -5.56
CA LYS A 187 -12.14 8.85 -5.01
C LYS A 187 -12.22 8.12 -3.66
N LEU A 188 -13.05 8.60 -2.74
CA LEU A 188 -13.21 7.97 -1.44
C LEU A 188 -13.87 6.58 -1.54
N ALA A 189 -14.80 6.39 -2.49
CA ALA A 189 -15.39 5.10 -2.80
C ALA A 189 -14.35 4.08 -3.30
N GLU A 190 -13.43 4.50 -4.17
CA GLU A 190 -12.32 3.66 -4.62
C GLU A 190 -11.40 3.25 -3.46
N VAL A 191 -11.11 4.17 -2.52
CA VAL A 191 -10.35 3.83 -1.29
C VAL A 191 -11.07 2.74 -0.50
N ALA A 192 -12.38 2.83 -0.33
CA ALA A 192 -13.16 1.83 0.38
C ALA A 192 -13.08 0.45 -0.28
N VAL A 193 -13.27 0.39 -1.59
CA VAL A 193 -13.20 -0.86 -2.37
C VAL A 193 -11.81 -1.47 -2.33
N GLU A 194 -10.76 -0.67 -2.53
CA GLU A 194 -9.39 -1.17 -2.47
C GLU A 194 -8.99 -1.62 -1.07
N THR A 195 -9.45 -0.93 -0.03
CA THR A 195 -9.20 -1.34 1.37
C THR A 195 -9.92 -2.65 1.69
N ALA A 196 -11.14 -2.85 1.22
CA ALA A 196 -11.87 -4.12 1.37
C ALA A 196 -11.14 -5.27 0.65
N ARG A 197 -10.66 -5.05 -0.56
CA ARG A 197 -9.86 -6.04 -1.32
C ARG A 197 -8.58 -6.40 -0.59
N THR A 198 -7.87 -5.39 -0.09
CA THR A 198 -6.65 -5.62 0.72
C THR A 198 -6.97 -6.40 1.99
N ALA A 199 -8.03 -6.04 2.73
CA ALA A 199 -8.46 -6.73 3.93
C ALA A 199 -8.68 -8.23 3.70
N LYS A 200 -9.27 -8.62 2.55
CA LYS A 200 -9.44 -10.05 2.18
C LYS A 200 -8.13 -10.81 2.08
N VAL A 201 -7.07 -10.20 1.57
CA VAL A 201 -5.74 -10.85 1.49
C VAL A 201 -5.23 -11.23 2.88
N PHE A 202 -5.64 -10.47 3.92
CA PHE A 202 -5.30 -10.72 5.31
C PHE A 202 -6.28 -11.66 6.04
N GLY A 203 -7.24 -12.22 5.29
CA GLY A 203 -8.26 -13.13 5.85
C GLY A 203 -9.30 -12.38 6.70
N ILE A 204 -9.52 -11.09 6.44
CA ILE A 204 -10.63 -10.32 7.00
C ILE A 204 -11.82 -10.48 6.06
N ASP A 205 -13.00 -10.79 6.57
CA ASP A 205 -14.26 -10.67 5.85
C ASP A 205 -14.76 -9.22 5.99
N PRO A 206 -14.61 -8.35 4.95
CA PRO A 206 -14.71 -6.92 5.14
C PRO A 206 -16.16 -6.48 5.43
N LYS A 207 -16.34 -5.81 6.56
CA LYS A 207 -17.53 -5.00 6.91
C LYS A 207 -17.07 -3.56 6.94
N VAL A 208 -17.35 -2.83 5.85
CA VAL A 208 -16.73 -1.53 5.56
C VAL A 208 -17.60 -0.40 6.08
N ALA A 209 -17.09 0.34 7.06
CA ALA A 209 -17.72 1.55 7.59
C ALA A 209 -17.11 2.81 6.96
N MET A 210 -17.94 3.59 6.26
CA MET A 210 -17.57 4.92 5.77
C MET A 210 -17.74 5.92 6.91
N LEU A 211 -16.63 6.33 7.52
CA LEU A 211 -16.63 7.07 8.77
C LEU A 211 -16.97 8.56 8.60
N SER A 212 -17.64 9.09 9.59
CA SER A 212 -18.01 10.50 9.76
C SER A 212 -18.24 10.81 11.23
N PHE A 213 -18.44 12.09 11.57
CA PHE A 213 -19.02 12.48 12.85
C PHE A 213 -20.56 12.38 12.87
N SER A 214 -21.18 12.02 11.74
CA SER A 214 -22.60 11.79 11.53
C SER A 214 -22.88 10.29 11.36
N THR A 215 -24.07 9.85 11.77
CA THR A 215 -24.59 8.51 11.48
C THR A 215 -25.96 8.65 10.83
N ASN A 216 -26.11 8.13 9.60
CA ASN A 216 -27.35 8.04 8.85
C ASN A 216 -28.15 9.36 8.85
N GLY A 217 -27.48 10.47 8.51
CA GLY A 217 -28.09 11.78 8.39
C GLY A 217 -28.25 12.55 9.71
N SER A 218 -27.66 12.10 10.82
CA SER A 218 -27.77 12.78 12.13
C SER A 218 -27.05 14.12 12.20
N GLY A 219 -26.03 14.34 11.36
CA GLY A 219 -25.23 15.57 11.26
C GLY A 219 -25.23 16.18 9.89
N LYS A 220 -24.73 17.42 9.79
CA LYS A 220 -24.59 18.17 8.52
C LYS A 220 -23.28 18.94 8.49
N GLY A 221 -22.76 19.17 7.27
CA GLY A 221 -21.54 19.95 7.05
C GLY A 221 -20.27 19.11 7.09
N GLY A 222 -19.10 19.76 6.95
CA GLY A 222 -17.82 19.09 6.87
C GLY A 222 -17.80 18.02 5.76
N THR A 223 -17.28 16.84 6.11
CA THR A 223 -17.16 15.71 5.21
C THR A 223 -18.34 14.73 5.22
N VAL A 224 -19.47 15.08 5.89
CA VAL A 224 -20.65 14.20 5.97
C VAL A 224 -21.17 13.81 4.60
N LYS A 225 -21.40 14.80 3.74
CA LYS A 225 -21.86 14.56 2.37
C LYS A 225 -20.87 13.71 1.57
N LEU A 226 -19.58 13.95 1.72
CA LEU A 226 -18.51 13.15 1.06
C LEU A 226 -18.63 11.67 1.42
N SER A 227 -18.68 11.35 2.73
CA SER A 227 -18.79 9.96 3.19
C SER A 227 -20.11 9.32 2.79
N HIS A 228 -21.22 10.07 2.85
CA HIS A 228 -22.55 9.60 2.42
C HIS A 228 -22.57 9.24 0.93
N ASP A 229 -22.17 10.16 0.05
CA ASP A 229 -22.18 9.96 -1.41
C ASP A 229 -21.19 8.84 -1.82
N ALA A 230 -20.00 8.80 -1.18
CA ALA A 230 -19.02 7.75 -1.41
C ALA A 230 -19.54 6.36 -1.02
N THR A 231 -20.37 6.27 0.00
CA THR A 231 -21.01 5.00 0.40
C THR A 231 -21.89 4.44 -0.71
N ALA A 232 -22.74 5.26 -1.31
CA ALA A 232 -23.59 4.85 -2.42
C ALA A 232 -22.77 4.35 -3.60
N ILE A 233 -21.75 5.11 -4.00
CA ILE A 233 -20.86 4.75 -5.11
C ILE A 233 -20.08 3.47 -4.80
N ALA A 234 -19.55 3.29 -3.59
CA ALA A 234 -18.79 2.11 -3.21
C ALA A 234 -19.64 0.83 -3.26
N LYS A 235 -20.91 0.91 -2.84
CA LYS A 235 -21.87 -0.20 -2.95
C LYS A 235 -22.13 -0.62 -4.39
N GLU A 236 -22.17 0.34 -5.31
CA GLU A 236 -22.33 0.07 -6.75
C GLU A 236 -21.06 -0.53 -7.37
N LEU A 237 -19.86 -0.03 -6.96
CA LEU A 237 -18.57 -0.48 -7.48
C LEU A 237 -18.21 -1.90 -7.01
N ALA A 238 -18.64 -2.29 -5.83
CA ALA A 238 -18.26 -3.57 -5.22
C ALA A 238 -19.44 -4.17 -4.40
N PRO A 239 -20.50 -4.62 -5.07
CA PRO A 239 -21.70 -5.17 -4.45
C PRO A 239 -21.44 -6.48 -3.68
N GLU A 240 -20.28 -7.09 -3.87
CA GLU A 240 -19.85 -8.28 -3.15
C GLU A 240 -19.41 -8.01 -1.72
N PHE A 241 -19.21 -6.73 -1.32
CA PHE A 241 -18.83 -6.35 0.03
C PHE A 241 -19.99 -5.70 0.79
N ASP A 242 -20.05 -5.98 2.09
CA ASP A 242 -20.92 -5.22 3.00
C ASP A 242 -20.25 -3.86 3.28
N ILE A 243 -20.77 -2.80 2.66
CA ILE A 243 -20.32 -1.40 2.82
C ILE A 243 -21.48 -0.58 3.31
N ASP A 244 -21.29 0.24 4.34
CA ASP A 244 -22.34 1.13 4.83
C ASP A 244 -21.79 2.43 5.43
N GLY A 245 -22.62 3.45 5.54
CA GLY A 245 -22.27 4.79 6.03
C GLY A 245 -23.23 5.86 5.50
N GLU A 246 -23.03 7.12 5.89
CA GLU A 246 -21.95 7.53 6.78
C GLU A 246 -22.28 7.11 8.24
N MET A 247 -21.27 6.81 9.02
CA MET A 247 -21.47 6.48 10.43
C MET A 247 -20.30 6.94 11.33
N GLN A 248 -20.66 7.22 12.59
CA GLN A 248 -19.68 7.47 13.64
C GLN A 248 -18.96 6.18 14.02
N PHE A 249 -17.76 6.32 14.57
CA PHE A 249 -16.94 5.16 14.93
C PHE A 249 -17.60 4.27 16.00
N ASP A 250 -18.25 4.87 17.01
CA ASP A 250 -19.00 4.13 18.03
C ASP A 250 -20.15 3.31 17.42
N ALA A 251 -20.90 3.91 16.48
CA ALA A 251 -21.94 3.20 15.74
C ALA A 251 -21.38 2.09 14.83
N ALA A 252 -20.15 2.25 14.34
CA ALA A 252 -19.51 1.23 13.52
C ALA A 252 -19.11 -0.03 14.32
N VAL A 253 -18.66 0.13 15.58
CA VAL A 253 -18.03 -0.96 16.34
C VAL A 253 -18.86 -1.50 17.51
N ALA A 254 -19.79 -0.71 18.09
CA ALA A 254 -20.60 -1.12 19.22
C ALA A 254 -22.00 -1.58 18.76
N PRO A 255 -22.36 -2.87 18.91
CA PRO A 255 -23.63 -3.41 18.41
C PRO A 255 -24.85 -2.66 18.88
N GLU A 256 -24.92 -2.29 20.17
CA GLU A 256 -26.02 -1.55 20.76
C GLU A 256 -26.18 -0.13 20.19
N VAL A 257 -25.02 0.53 19.87
CA VAL A 257 -25.03 1.87 19.28
C VAL A 257 -25.39 1.78 17.79
N GLY A 258 -24.85 0.77 17.08
CA GLY A 258 -25.16 0.50 15.69
C GLY A 258 -26.65 0.21 15.48
N GLN A 259 -27.25 -0.65 16.31
CA GLN A 259 -28.67 -0.96 16.25
C GLN A 259 -29.53 0.27 16.51
N LEU A 260 -29.14 1.14 17.45
CA LEU A 260 -29.88 2.35 17.79
C LEU A 260 -29.80 3.42 16.70
N LYS A 261 -28.56 3.70 16.19
CA LYS A 261 -28.31 4.83 15.28
C LYS A 261 -28.48 4.48 13.80
N PHE A 262 -28.31 3.20 13.45
CA PHE A 262 -28.39 2.74 12.05
C PHE A 262 -29.06 1.37 11.95
N PRO A 263 -30.33 1.27 12.31
CA PRO A 263 -31.08 0.00 12.31
C PRO A 263 -31.14 -0.58 10.89
N GLY A 264 -30.93 -1.89 10.78
CA GLY A 264 -30.94 -2.62 9.50
C GLY A 264 -29.63 -2.61 8.72
N SER A 265 -28.61 -1.87 9.14
CA SER A 265 -27.27 -1.97 8.56
C SER A 265 -26.62 -3.31 8.89
N LYS A 266 -25.96 -3.94 7.90
CA LYS A 266 -25.16 -5.16 8.11
C LYS A 266 -23.75 -4.85 8.65
N VAL A 267 -23.36 -3.60 8.64
CA VAL A 267 -22.02 -3.12 9.00
C VAL A 267 -22.03 -2.48 10.40
N ALA A 268 -23.02 -1.64 10.69
CA ALA A 268 -23.10 -0.93 11.96
C ALA A 268 -23.08 -1.90 13.16
N GLY A 269 -22.19 -1.64 14.12
CA GLY A 269 -21.95 -2.49 15.28
C GLY A 269 -21.01 -3.69 15.03
N HIS A 270 -20.60 -3.92 13.77
CA HIS A 270 -19.81 -5.10 13.38
C HIS A 270 -18.67 -4.76 12.40
N ALA A 271 -18.38 -3.48 12.18
CA ALA A 271 -17.36 -3.04 11.25
C ALA A 271 -15.96 -3.52 11.67
N ASN A 272 -15.18 -3.89 10.69
CA ASN A 272 -13.77 -4.28 10.82
C ASN A 272 -12.87 -3.64 9.75
N THR A 273 -13.47 -2.83 8.88
CA THR A 273 -12.77 -2.08 7.84
C THR A 273 -13.29 -0.64 7.87
N PHE A 274 -12.41 0.31 8.14
CA PHE A 274 -12.75 1.70 8.46
C PHE A 274 -12.17 2.65 7.42
N ILE A 275 -13.02 3.47 6.79
CA ILE A 275 -12.63 4.43 5.76
C ILE A 275 -12.78 5.84 6.30
N PHE A 276 -11.67 6.58 6.31
CA PHE A 276 -11.59 7.91 6.87
C PHE A 276 -11.81 9.00 5.80
N PRO A 277 -12.54 10.06 6.10
CA PRO A 277 -12.85 11.12 5.13
C PRO A 277 -11.70 12.08 4.84
N CYS A 278 -10.60 12.00 5.58
CA CYS A 278 -9.39 12.81 5.42
C CYS A 278 -8.21 12.16 6.13
N ILE A 279 -6.99 12.58 5.77
CA ILE A 279 -5.76 11.98 6.31
C ILE A 279 -5.59 12.21 7.80
N GLU A 280 -6.00 13.36 8.33
CA GLU A 280 -5.86 13.67 9.76
C GLU A 280 -6.62 12.65 10.60
N ALA A 281 -7.87 12.36 10.21
CA ALA A 281 -8.68 11.38 10.93
C ALA A 281 -8.07 9.98 10.86
N GLY A 282 -7.63 9.55 9.68
CA GLY A 282 -7.01 8.23 9.48
C GLY A 282 -5.67 8.10 10.17
N ASN A 283 -4.78 9.09 10.00
CA ASN A 283 -3.44 9.08 10.56
C ASN A 283 -3.44 9.15 12.10
N ILE A 284 -4.29 9.98 12.68
CA ILE A 284 -4.46 10.06 14.13
C ILE A 284 -5.11 8.77 14.63
N GLY A 285 -6.16 8.30 13.96
CA GLY A 285 -6.95 7.13 14.37
C GLY A 285 -6.10 5.87 14.48
N TYR A 286 -5.33 5.50 13.44
CA TYR A 286 -4.52 4.29 13.50
C TYR A 286 -3.40 4.38 14.57
N LYS A 287 -2.82 5.57 14.78
CA LYS A 287 -1.81 5.77 15.83
C LYS A 287 -2.38 5.65 17.23
N ILE A 288 -3.60 6.14 17.46
CA ILE A 288 -4.31 5.94 18.73
C ILE A 288 -4.57 4.45 18.96
N ALA A 289 -5.08 3.74 17.96
CA ALA A 289 -5.30 2.30 18.05
C ALA A 289 -3.99 1.55 18.33
N GLN A 290 -2.89 1.92 17.66
CA GLN A 290 -1.58 1.33 17.87
C GLN A 290 -1.05 1.61 19.29
N ARG A 291 -0.99 2.88 19.70
CA ARG A 291 -0.27 3.29 20.91
C ARG A 291 -1.07 3.09 22.19
N LEU A 292 -2.37 3.32 22.14
CA LEU A 292 -3.28 3.18 23.28
C LEU A 292 -4.13 1.91 23.23
N GLY A 293 -4.50 1.47 22.02
CA GLY A 293 -5.31 0.27 21.81
C GLY A 293 -4.54 -1.04 21.80
N GLY A 294 -3.19 -0.98 21.78
CA GLY A 294 -2.34 -2.19 21.81
C GLY A 294 -2.33 -2.97 20.48
N PHE A 295 -2.69 -2.34 19.37
CA PHE A 295 -2.58 -2.97 18.07
C PHE A 295 -1.15 -2.88 17.50
N GLU A 296 -0.70 -3.93 16.84
CA GLU A 296 0.40 -3.85 15.89
C GLU A 296 -0.13 -3.27 14.58
N ALA A 297 0.62 -2.34 13.97
CA ALA A 297 0.23 -1.68 12.72
C ALA A 297 1.13 -2.14 11.58
N TYR A 298 0.55 -2.77 10.56
CA TYR A 298 1.25 -3.18 9.34
C TYR A 298 0.85 -2.26 8.20
N GLY A 299 1.83 -1.49 7.68
CA GLY A 299 1.61 -0.48 6.65
C GLY A 299 2.61 0.68 6.71
N PRO A 300 2.43 1.71 5.85
CA PRO A 300 1.31 1.82 4.91
C PRO A 300 1.42 0.81 3.76
N ILE A 301 0.33 0.12 3.47
CA ILE A 301 0.18 -0.75 2.32
C ILE A 301 -0.41 0.11 1.20
N LEU A 302 0.32 0.28 0.10
CA LEU A 302 -0.14 1.06 -1.05
C LEU A 302 -1.15 0.25 -1.86
N GLN A 303 -2.24 0.90 -2.23
CA GLN A 303 -3.38 0.30 -2.93
C GLN A 303 -3.60 0.97 -4.28
N GLY A 304 -4.20 0.22 -5.21
CA GLY A 304 -4.57 0.73 -6.53
C GLY A 304 -3.47 0.75 -7.58
N LEU A 305 -2.21 0.43 -7.25
CA LEU A 305 -1.12 0.28 -8.22
C LEU A 305 -1.28 -0.99 -9.06
N ALA A 306 -0.82 -0.96 -10.31
CA ALA A 306 -0.87 -2.10 -11.22
C ALA A 306 0.09 -3.25 -10.85
N ALA A 307 1.00 -3.02 -9.92
CA ALA A 307 1.82 -4.04 -9.26
C ALA A 307 2.07 -3.61 -7.81
N PRO A 308 2.25 -4.55 -6.86
CA PRO A 308 2.52 -4.24 -5.47
C PRO A 308 3.87 -3.54 -5.29
N ILE A 309 3.82 -2.30 -4.85
CA ILE A 309 4.98 -1.50 -4.45
C ILE A 309 4.63 -0.90 -3.10
N ASN A 310 5.43 -1.21 -2.08
CA ASN A 310 5.19 -0.69 -0.75
C ASN A 310 6.38 0.11 -0.22
N ASP A 311 6.07 0.98 0.74
CA ASP A 311 6.99 1.90 1.37
C ASP A 311 7.29 1.47 2.81
N LEU A 312 8.54 1.61 3.20
CA LEU A 312 9.01 1.38 4.57
C LEU A 312 9.10 2.71 5.33
N SER A 313 8.87 2.67 6.63
CA SER A 313 9.27 3.78 7.48
C SER A 313 10.80 3.84 7.57
N ARG A 314 11.39 5.04 7.54
CA ARG A 314 12.82 5.23 7.82
C ARG A 314 13.24 4.75 9.21
N GLY A 315 12.30 4.67 10.13
CA GLY A 315 12.49 4.12 11.48
C GLY A 315 12.16 2.64 11.62
N CYS A 316 11.96 1.91 10.52
CA CYS A 316 11.66 0.48 10.56
C CYS A 316 12.85 -0.34 11.09
N ASN A 317 12.54 -1.50 11.65
CA ASN A 317 13.53 -2.52 12.00
C ASN A 317 13.49 -3.70 11.00
N ALA A 318 14.43 -4.64 11.12
CA ALA A 318 14.54 -5.77 10.21
C ALA A 318 13.31 -6.71 10.23
N ASP A 319 12.66 -6.85 11.38
CA ASP A 319 11.44 -7.66 11.50
C ASP A 319 10.26 -7.02 10.75
N GLU A 320 10.13 -5.70 10.81
CA GLU A 320 9.15 -4.94 10.02
C GLU A 320 9.44 -5.06 8.52
N VAL A 321 10.71 -4.99 8.09
CA VAL A 321 11.10 -5.22 6.68
C VAL A 321 10.70 -6.63 6.24
N TYR A 322 11.04 -7.65 7.02
CA TYR A 322 10.71 -9.04 6.74
C TYR A 322 9.19 -9.25 6.59
N LYS A 323 8.41 -8.73 7.53
CA LYS A 323 6.94 -8.83 7.51
C LYS A 323 6.33 -8.09 6.34
N MET A 324 6.81 -6.86 6.05
CA MET A 324 6.35 -6.07 4.91
C MET A 324 6.72 -6.70 3.57
N ALA A 325 7.84 -7.40 3.47
CA ALA A 325 8.19 -8.16 2.26
C ALA A 325 7.18 -9.28 1.98
N ILE A 326 6.81 -10.05 3.00
CA ILE A 326 5.78 -11.10 2.90
C ILE A 326 4.44 -10.49 2.47
N ILE A 327 4.02 -9.41 3.11
CA ILE A 327 2.79 -8.69 2.78
C ILE A 327 2.83 -8.23 1.32
N THR A 328 3.89 -7.54 0.91
CA THR A 328 4.01 -6.98 -0.44
C THR A 328 3.94 -8.06 -1.51
N ALA A 329 4.63 -9.17 -1.31
CA ALA A 329 4.60 -10.29 -2.25
C ALA A 329 3.24 -11.02 -2.27
N ALA A 330 2.53 -11.06 -1.15
CA ALA A 330 1.21 -11.70 -1.07
C ALA A 330 0.08 -10.89 -1.75
N LEU A 331 0.33 -9.61 -2.08
CA LEU A 331 -0.61 -8.75 -2.80
C LEU A 331 -0.60 -8.94 -4.34
N VAL A 332 0.30 -9.77 -4.87
CA VAL A 332 0.44 -10.05 -6.32
C VAL A 332 -0.74 -10.85 -6.87
#